data_ba3ef356cc2ccc8e379550121cc24c1c
#
_entry.id   ba3ef356cc2ccc8e379550121cc24c1c
#
_cell.length_a   1.000
_cell.length_b   1.000
_cell.length_c   1.000
_cell.angle_alpha   90.00
_cell.angle_beta   90.00
_cell.angle_gamma   90.00
#
_symmetry.space_group_name_H-M   'P 1'
#
loop_
_entity.id
_entity.type
_entity.pdbx_description
1 polymer ?
#
loop_
_entity_poly.entity_id
_entity_poly.type
_entity_poly.pdbx_seq_one_letter_code
_entity_poly.pdbx_strand_id
1 'polypeptide(L)'
;MDNSNQQTRITGRTLRIARLDAELYHYLSDPVRLLERLRDSKERIDIFTFLQGLPDTDPKFKYSMEWDNLAAVPISTFENWWTKQINGKTRNMVKLAEKKGVEIREIPFDEKLVRGIWEIYNETPIRQGRRFPHYGKDLDTVYRDEATYLDSSTFIGAFQGEELIGFIKMVVDEAGKQAGLMNILSKISHRDKAPTNALIAQAVKFCADRGIGYLVYANFSYRKKEHDTLREFKERNGFQRIDIPRYYVPLTSFGWIALRMGFHQRLVERVPESIAGRLRELRNKWQVRRVQAPTEAAWKAE
;
A
#
# COMPACT_ATOMS: atom_id res chain seq x y z
N MET A 1 -1.37 -8.52 24.57
CA MET A 1 -0.20 -7.99 23.85
C MET A 1 -0.23 -6.47 23.98
N ASP A 2 0.89 -5.88 24.26
CA ASP A 2 0.95 -4.48 24.69
C ASP A 2 0.91 -3.54 23.48
N ASN A 3 -0.25 -2.96 23.17
CA ASN A 3 -0.46 -1.96 22.11
C ASN A 3 0.22 -0.60 22.45
N SER A 4 1.06 -0.55 23.50
CA SER A 4 1.66 0.68 24.02
C SER A 4 2.67 1.34 23.07
N ASN A 5 3.18 0.61 22.07
CA ASN A 5 4.27 1.08 21.20
C ASN A 5 3.84 1.47 19.78
N GLN A 6 2.53 1.50 19.49
CA GLN A 6 2.07 1.88 18.17
C GLN A 6 2.28 3.37 17.90
N GLN A 7 3.10 3.67 16.90
CA GLN A 7 3.36 5.03 16.47
C GLN A 7 2.14 5.61 15.74
N THR A 8 1.85 6.88 16.04
CA THR A 8 0.76 7.60 15.39
C THR A 8 1.32 8.77 14.59
N ARG A 9 0.73 8.98 13.42
CA ARG A 9 1.05 10.10 12.54
C ARG A 9 -0.06 11.14 12.61
N ILE A 10 0.30 12.38 12.95
CA ILE A 10 -0.64 13.51 13.04
C ILE A 10 -0.58 14.31 11.74
N THR A 11 -1.73 14.64 11.18
CA THR A 11 -1.89 15.44 9.97
C THR A 11 -2.87 16.59 10.20
N GLY A 12 -2.74 17.66 9.39
CA GLY A 12 -3.58 18.85 9.49
C GLY A 12 -2.98 19.94 10.40
N ARG A 13 -3.22 21.21 10.06
CA ARG A 13 -2.79 22.38 10.87
C ARG A 13 -3.90 22.87 11.78
N THR A 14 -5.09 23.06 11.24
CA THR A 14 -6.27 23.57 11.99
C THR A 14 -6.99 22.43 12.69
N LEU A 15 -7.39 21.41 11.95
CA LEU A 15 -7.96 20.16 12.47
C LEU A 15 -6.86 19.10 12.46
N ARG A 16 -6.41 18.67 13.64
CA ARG A 16 -5.32 17.71 13.80
C ARG A 16 -5.87 16.30 13.94
N ILE A 17 -5.63 15.49 12.92
CA ILE A 17 -6.12 14.12 12.86
C ILE A 17 -4.94 13.17 13.00
N ALA A 18 -4.99 12.32 14.03
CA ALA A 18 -4.05 11.24 14.25
C ALA A 18 -4.54 9.94 13.59
N ARG A 19 -3.60 9.17 13.04
CA ARG A 19 -3.80 7.83 12.48
C ARG A 19 -2.67 6.93 12.95
N LEU A 20 -2.88 5.63 12.93
CA LEU A 20 -1.76 4.69 13.06
C LEU A 20 -0.81 4.89 11.88
N ASP A 21 0.50 4.91 12.13
CA ASP A 21 1.50 5.05 11.06
C ASP A 21 1.47 3.85 10.12
N ALA A 22 1.24 2.67 10.67
CA ALA A 22 1.13 1.39 9.97
C ALA A 22 -0.33 0.92 9.76
N GLU A 23 -1.27 1.83 9.54
CA GLU A 23 -2.73 1.58 9.51
C GLU A 23 -3.19 0.40 8.65
N LEU A 24 -2.43 0.03 7.60
CA LEU A 24 -2.77 -1.11 6.71
C LEU A 24 -2.09 -2.42 7.12
N TYR A 25 -1.26 -2.40 8.15
CA TYR A 25 -0.44 -3.54 8.56
C TYR A 25 -0.61 -3.89 10.04
N HIS A 26 -1.01 -2.90 10.87
CA HIS A 26 -1.31 -3.08 12.28
C HIS A 26 -2.72 -2.60 12.59
N TYR A 27 -3.50 -3.46 13.21
CA TYR A 27 -4.90 -3.20 13.56
C TYR A 27 -5.10 -3.21 15.07
N LEU A 28 -5.95 -2.32 15.54
CA LEU A 28 -6.27 -2.23 16.97
C LEU A 28 -7.34 -3.27 17.32
N SER A 29 -6.98 -4.22 18.18
CA SER A 29 -7.95 -5.12 18.82
C SER A 29 -8.68 -4.41 19.97
N ASP A 30 -7.97 -3.52 20.70
CA ASP A 30 -8.51 -2.67 21.74
C ASP A 30 -7.95 -1.24 21.61
N PRO A 31 -8.78 -0.25 21.23
CA PRO A 31 -8.34 1.14 21.09
C PRO A 31 -8.26 1.91 22.40
N VAL A 32 -8.79 1.40 23.51
CA VAL A 32 -8.99 2.17 24.77
C VAL A 32 -7.66 2.72 25.30
N ARG A 33 -6.66 1.87 25.48
CA ARG A 33 -5.34 2.29 25.99
C ARG A 33 -4.65 3.33 25.09
N LEU A 34 -4.77 3.16 23.76
CA LEU A 34 -4.21 4.13 22.82
C LEU A 34 -4.94 5.47 22.93
N LEU A 35 -6.27 5.46 23.04
CA LEU A 35 -7.08 6.68 23.20
C LEU A 35 -6.75 7.43 24.49
N GLU A 36 -6.53 6.75 25.61
CA GLU A 36 -6.08 7.35 26.86
C GLU A 36 -4.74 8.05 26.66
N ARG A 37 -3.75 7.35 26.11
CA ARG A 37 -2.43 7.93 25.80
C ARG A 37 -2.50 9.14 24.87
N LEU A 38 -3.38 9.10 23.85
CA LEU A 38 -3.54 10.24 22.93
C LEU A 38 -4.22 11.45 23.59
N ARG A 39 -5.12 11.23 24.57
CA ARG A 39 -5.72 12.32 25.38
C ARG A 39 -4.71 12.98 26.29
N ASP A 40 -3.79 12.21 26.86
CA ASP A 40 -2.73 12.67 27.75
C ASP A 40 -1.52 13.24 27.01
N SER A 41 -1.55 13.18 25.66
CA SER A 41 -0.47 13.70 24.83
C SER A 41 -0.28 15.20 24.99
N LYS A 42 0.99 15.66 25.05
CA LYS A 42 1.33 17.10 24.99
C LYS A 42 0.95 17.74 23.66
N GLU A 43 0.85 16.96 22.60
CA GLU A 43 0.40 17.43 21.30
C GLU A 43 -1.13 17.43 21.22
N ARG A 44 -1.69 18.55 20.76
CA ARG A 44 -3.13 18.61 20.50
C ARG A 44 -3.49 17.65 19.36
N ILE A 45 -4.42 16.74 19.63
CA ILE A 45 -5.04 15.85 18.66
C ILE A 45 -6.54 16.04 18.76
N ASP A 46 -7.19 16.41 17.65
CA ASP A 46 -8.63 16.68 17.66
C ASP A 46 -9.46 15.42 17.39
N ILE A 47 -8.99 14.58 16.45
CA ILE A 47 -9.65 13.33 16.07
C ILE A 47 -8.59 12.24 15.94
N PHE A 48 -8.87 11.06 16.45
CA PHE A 48 -8.14 9.84 16.11
C PHE A 48 -8.98 8.99 15.17
N THR A 49 -8.37 8.41 14.13
CA THR A 49 -9.04 7.49 13.20
C THR A 49 -8.22 6.24 12.96
N PHE A 50 -8.91 5.10 12.88
CA PHE A 50 -8.30 3.80 12.64
C PHE A 50 -9.22 2.88 11.85
N LEU A 51 -8.63 1.92 11.15
CA LEU A 51 -9.34 0.85 10.43
C LEU A 51 -9.51 -0.37 11.30
N GLN A 52 -10.60 -1.09 11.09
CA GLN A 52 -10.78 -2.44 11.60
C GLN A 52 -10.06 -3.43 10.68
N GLY A 53 -9.43 -4.47 11.24
CA GLY A 53 -8.73 -5.50 10.49
C GLY A 53 -9.62 -6.65 10.07
N LEU A 54 -9.26 -7.34 8.99
CA LEU A 54 -9.90 -8.60 8.60
C LEU A 54 -9.55 -9.72 9.61
N PRO A 55 -10.42 -10.72 9.76
CA PRO A 55 -11.61 -11.02 8.94
C PRO A 55 -12.89 -10.28 9.32
N ASP A 56 -12.85 -9.46 10.34
CA ASP A 56 -14.05 -8.85 10.91
C ASP A 56 -14.52 -7.66 10.07
N THR A 57 -15.64 -7.80 9.40
CA THR A 57 -16.25 -6.76 8.58
C THR A 57 -17.39 -6.02 9.27
N ASP A 58 -18.01 -6.62 10.29
CA ASP A 58 -19.07 -5.99 11.08
C ASP A 58 -18.49 -5.01 12.10
N PRO A 59 -19.13 -3.84 12.35
CA PRO A 59 -18.64 -2.86 13.32
C PRO A 59 -18.52 -3.42 14.73
N LYS A 60 -17.32 -3.35 15.30
CA LYS A 60 -17.02 -3.83 16.67
C LYS A 60 -17.11 -2.76 17.75
N PHE A 61 -16.90 -1.49 17.38
CA PHE A 61 -16.78 -0.40 18.34
C PHE A 61 -17.93 0.58 18.22
N LYS A 62 -18.33 1.18 19.34
CA LYS A 62 -19.41 2.19 19.43
C LYS A 62 -18.91 3.62 19.15
N TYR A 63 -18.00 3.80 18.21
CA TYR A 63 -17.53 5.11 17.77
C TYR A 63 -18.22 5.54 16.47
N SER A 64 -18.12 6.84 16.14
CA SER A 64 -18.50 7.29 14.79
C SER A 64 -17.76 6.50 13.74
N MET A 65 -18.45 6.02 12.70
CA MET A 65 -17.90 5.11 11.73
C MET A 65 -18.31 5.50 10.31
N GLU A 66 -17.41 5.31 9.37
CA GLU A 66 -17.66 5.36 7.93
C GLU A 66 -17.15 4.06 7.29
N TRP A 67 -17.78 3.66 6.19
CA TRP A 67 -17.30 2.51 5.44
C TRP A 67 -16.09 2.92 4.59
N ASP A 68 -14.99 2.22 4.79
CA ASP A 68 -13.81 2.24 3.93
C ASP A 68 -13.70 0.91 3.18
N ASN A 69 -12.74 0.75 2.30
CA ASN A 69 -12.60 -0.47 1.51
C ASN A 69 -11.14 -0.93 1.42
N LEU A 70 -10.95 -2.23 1.44
CA LEU A 70 -9.68 -2.89 1.15
C LEU A 70 -9.75 -3.70 -0.13
N ALA A 71 -8.63 -3.80 -0.83
CA ALA A 71 -8.43 -4.84 -1.84
C ALA A 71 -7.82 -6.05 -1.15
N ALA A 72 -8.54 -7.15 -1.06
CA ALA A 72 -8.03 -8.35 -0.44
C ALA A 72 -8.33 -9.60 -1.27
N VAL A 73 -7.38 -10.53 -1.28
CA VAL A 73 -7.57 -11.90 -1.76
C VAL A 73 -7.91 -12.76 -0.54
N PRO A 74 -9.13 -13.29 -0.42
CA PRO A 74 -9.42 -14.30 0.59
C PRO A 74 -8.73 -15.61 0.19
N ILE A 75 -7.93 -16.16 1.10
CA ILE A 75 -7.08 -17.33 0.84
C ILE A 75 -7.55 -18.50 1.70
N SER A 76 -7.93 -19.60 1.06
CA SER A 76 -8.10 -20.90 1.69
C SER A 76 -6.93 -21.82 1.31
N THR A 77 -6.70 -22.00 0.01
CA THR A 77 -5.59 -22.74 -0.56
C THR A 77 -5.08 -22.03 -1.81
N PHE A 78 -3.82 -22.28 -2.17
CA PHE A 78 -3.27 -21.78 -3.44
C PHE A 78 -4.07 -22.31 -4.64
N GLU A 79 -4.47 -23.58 -4.61
CA GLU A 79 -5.24 -24.22 -5.69
C GLU A 79 -6.60 -23.55 -5.89
N ASN A 80 -7.29 -23.18 -4.79
CA ASN A 80 -8.57 -22.45 -4.88
C ASN A 80 -8.39 -21.07 -5.56
N TRP A 81 -7.35 -20.32 -5.17
CA TRP A 81 -7.03 -19.07 -5.81
C TRP A 81 -6.71 -19.27 -7.29
N TRP A 82 -5.85 -20.22 -7.61
CA TRP A 82 -5.40 -20.51 -8.96
C TRP A 82 -6.52 -20.92 -9.91
N THR A 83 -7.44 -21.77 -9.45
CA THR A 83 -8.49 -22.34 -10.31
C THR A 83 -9.74 -21.49 -10.37
N LYS A 84 -10.12 -20.82 -9.25
CA LYS A 84 -11.43 -20.17 -9.11
C LYS A 84 -11.37 -18.64 -9.01
N GLN A 85 -10.31 -18.07 -8.46
CA GLN A 85 -10.26 -16.61 -8.21
C GLN A 85 -9.58 -15.82 -9.32
N ILE A 86 -8.67 -16.42 -10.09
CA ILE A 86 -8.02 -15.78 -11.23
C ILE A 86 -8.44 -16.41 -12.56
N ASN A 87 -8.44 -15.59 -13.61
CA ASN A 87 -8.79 -16.05 -14.95
C ASN A 87 -7.61 -16.72 -15.69
N GLY A 88 -7.91 -17.35 -16.85
CA GLY A 88 -6.90 -18.01 -17.67
C GLY A 88 -5.79 -17.07 -18.15
N LYS A 89 -6.10 -15.81 -18.41
CA LYS A 89 -5.10 -14.82 -18.83
C LYS A 89 -4.05 -14.59 -17.73
N THR A 90 -4.48 -14.41 -16.49
CA THR A 90 -3.56 -14.24 -15.35
C THR A 90 -2.71 -15.49 -15.12
N ARG A 91 -3.33 -16.70 -15.17
CA ARG A 91 -2.57 -17.96 -15.11
C ARG A 91 -1.51 -18.07 -16.21
N ASN A 92 -1.86 -17.68 -17.42
CA ASN A 92 -0.92 -17.70 -18.55
C ASN A 92 0.25 -16.71 -18.33
N MET A 93 0.02 -15.56 -17.68
CA MET A 93 1.09 -14.62 -17.35
C MET A 93 2.05 -15.18 -16.30
N VAL A 94 1.55 -15.91 -15.29
CA VAL A 94 2.43 -16.59 -14.30
C VAL A 94 3.27 -17.67 -14.99
N LYS A 95 2.64 -18.53 -15.84
CA LYS A 95 3.36 -19.53 -16.63
C LYS A 95 4.36 -18.92 -17.62
N LEU A 96 4.05 -17.74 -18.16
CA LEU A 96 4.97 -17.01 -19.04
C LEU A 96 6.23 -16.60 -18.30
N ALA A 97 6.08 -16.11 -17.04
CA ALA A 97 7.24 -15.74 -16.25
C ALA A 97 8.18 -16.95 -16.04
N GLU A 98 7.64 -18.08 -15.65
CA GLU A 98 8.38 -19.33 -15.51
C GLU A 98 9.06 -19.73 -16.83
N LYS A 99 8.32 -19.76 -17.96
CA LYS A 99 8.86 -20.08 -19.28
C LYS A 99 9.96 -19.12 -19.73
N LYS A 100 9.91 -17.86 -19.30
CA LYS A 100 10.93 -16.84 -19.60
C LYS A 100 12.13 -16.90 -18.64
N GLY A 101 12.18 -17.91 -17.73
CA GLY A 101 13.26 -18.10 -16.81
C GLY A 101 13.28 -17.12 -15.63
N VAL A 102 12.09 -16.59 -15.26
CA VAL A 102 11.97 -15.78 -14.03
C VAL A 102 11.87 -16.72 -12.83
N GLU A 103 12.84 -16.59 -11.94
CA GLU A 103 12.87 -17.33 -10.67
C GLU A 103 12.28 -16.49 -9.55
N ILE A 104 11.37 -17.08 -8.76
CA ILE A 104 10.76 -16.42 -7.62
C ILE A 104 11.24 -17.09 -6.33
N ARG A 105 11.77 -16.29 -5.39
CA ARG A 105 12.25 -16.80 -4.10
C ARG A 105 12.07 -15.79 -2.97
N GLU A 106 11.92 -16.28 -1.74
CA GLU A 106 12.03 -15.47 -0.54
C GLU A 106 13.49 -15.03 -0.37
N ILE A 107 13.70 -13.80 0.07
CA ILE A 107 15.03 -13.20 0.21
C ILE A 107 15.19 -12.56 1.60
N PRO A 108 16.35 -12.71 2.24
CA PRO A 108 16.65 -11.97 3.46
C PRO A 108 16.79 -10.46 3.16
N PHE A 109 16.56 -9.65 4.19
CA PHE A 109 16.83 -8.21 4.10
C PHE A 109 18.33 -7.97 4.30
N ASP A 110 19.03 -7.74 3.21
CA ASP A 110 20.49 -7.51 3.16
C ASP A 110 20.85 -6.41 2.16
N GLU A 111 22.12 -6.06 2.09
CA GLU A 111 22.61 -5.02 1.16
C GLU A 111 22.37 -5.38 -0.31
N LYS A 112 22.40 -6.67 -0.68
CA LYS A 112 22.15 -7.13 -2.05
C LYS A 112 20.71 -6.85 -2.45
N LEU A 113 19.76 -7.15 -1.56
CA LEU A 113 18.34 -6.83 -1.77
C LEU A 113 18.13 -5.32 -1.87
N VAL A 114 18.68 -4.54 -0.94
CA VAL A 114 18.50 -3.07 -0.92
C VAL A 114 19.07 -2.44 -2.19
N ARG A 115 20.23 -2.90 -2.67
CA ARG A 115 20.80 -2.45 -3.94
C ARG A 115 19.90 -2.79 -5.13
N GLY A 116 19.39 -4.01 -5.20
CA GLY A 116 18.45 -4.41 -6.25
C GLY A 116 17.15 -3.58 -6.23
N ILE A 117 16.60 -3.28 -5.05
CA ILE A 117 15.45 -2.38 -4.90
C ILE A 117 15.79 -0.96 -5.37
N TRP A 118 16.97 -0.46 -4.99
CA TRP A 118 17.45 0.84 -5.44
C TRP A 118 17.54 0.93 -6.97
N GLU A 119 18.05 -0.11 -7.64
CA GLU A 119 18.07 -0.17 -9.10
C GLU A 119 16.66 -0.15 -9.71
N ILE A 120 15.70 -0.91 -9.14
CA ILE A 120 14.31 -0.90 -9.60
C ILE A 120 13.69 0.50 -9.42
N TYR A 121 14.00 1.19 -8.32
CA TYR A 121 13.50 2.53 -8.04
C TYR A 121 14.08 3.58 -9.00
N ASN A 122 15.33 3.43 -9.37
CA ASN A 122 16.06 4.39 -10.21
C ASN A 122 16.06 4.05 -11.71
N GLU A 123 15.33 3.02 -12.15
CA GLU A 123 15.22 2.65 -13.56
C GLU A 123 14.60 3.77 -14.41
N THR A 124 13.58 4.47 -13.91
CA THR A 124 12.89 5.53 -14.66
C THR A 124 12.19 6.54 -13.73
N PRO A 125 12.28 7.84 -14.04
CA PRO A 125 11.60 8.89 -13.28
C PRO A 125 10.08 8.90 -13.47
N ILE A 126 9.58 8.23 -14.52
CA ILE A 126 8.15 8.24 -14.88
C ILE A 126 7.65 6.80 -14.99
N ARG A 127 6.62 6.46 -14.22
CA ARG A 127 5.90 5.18 -14.33
C ARG A 127 4.42 5.44 -14.57
N GLN A 128 3.83 4.74 -15.53
CA GLN A 128 2.40 4.88 -15.89
C GLN A 128 1.97 6.34 -16.14
N GLY A 129 2.83 7.13 -16.82
CA GLY A 129 2.55 8.53 -17.14
C GLY A 129 2.57 9.47 -15.92
N ARG A 130 3.14 9.06 -14.79
CA ARG A 130 3.26 9.85 -13.57
C ARG A 130 4.68 9.86 -13.06
N ARG A 131 5.08 10.96 -12.41
CA ARG A 131 6.35 11.02 -11.68
C ARG A 131 6.39 9.87 -10.67
N PHE A 132 7.48 9.10 -10.70
CA PHE A 132 7.69 8.00 -9.78
C PHE A 132 8.30 8.53 -8.46
N PRO A 133 7.62 8.39 -7.32
CA PRO A 133 8.05 9.01 -6.06
C PRO A 133 9.36 8.47 -5.50
N HIS A 134 9.74 7.25 -5.88
CA HIS A 134 10.97 6.60 -5.38
C HIS A 134 12.19 6.90 -6.24
N TYR A 135 12.01 7.46 -7.45
CA TYR A 135 13.12 7.80 -8.33
C TYR A 135 13.98 8.90 -7.72
N GLY A 136 15.30 8.73 -7.79
CA GLY A 136 16.30 9.68 -7.25
C GLY A 136 16.58 9.50 -5.75
N LYS A 137 15.99 8.50 -5.08
CA LYS A 137 16.38 8.15 -3.72
C LYS A 137 17.80 7.57 -3.72
N ASP A 138 18.61 7.97 -2.75
CA ASP A 138 19.90 7.36 -2.47
C ASP A 138 19.72 5.99 -1.78
N LEU A 139 20.79 5.21 -1.72
CA LEU A 139 20.78 3.85 -1.19
C LEU A 139 20.41 3.83 0.30
N ASP A 140 20.92 4.78 1.09
CA ASP A 140 20.64 4.87 2.53
C ASP A 140 19.16 5.17 2.81
N THR A 141 18.56 6.02 1.98
CA THR A 141 17.12 6.30 2.06
C THR A 141 16.29 5.05 1.72
N VAL A 142 16.68 4.31 0.68
CA VAL A 142 16.00 3.05 0.34
C VAL A 142 16.16 2.03 1.46
N TYR A 143 17.37 1.90 2.04
CA TYR A 143 17.60 1.03 3.18
C TYR A 143 16.66 1.37 4.34
N ARG A 144 16.59 2.64 4.77
CA ARG A 144 15.72 3.08 5.88
C ARG A 144 14.24 2.86 5.60
N ASP A 145 13.78 3.15 4.38
CA ASP A 145 12.38 2.95 4.00
C ASP A 145 11.99 1.47 4.03
N GLU A 146 12.87 0.60 3.54
CA GLU A 146 12.62 -0.84 3.48
C GLU A 146 12.92 -1.56 4.80
N ALA A 147 13.70 -0.98 5.71
CA ALA A 147 13.97 -1.52 7.04
C ALA A 147 12.78 -1.38 8.01
N THR A 148 11.66 -0.76 7.58
CA THR A 148 10.46 -0.64 8.41
C THR A 148 9.78 -2.00 8.59
N TYR A 149 9.32 -2.31 9.81
CA TYR A 149 8.55 -3.54 10.15
C TYR A 149 9.26 -4.85 9.82
N LEU A 150 10.60 -4.92 9.94
CA LEU A 150 11.39 -6.11 9.54
C LEU A 150 10.96 -7.38 10.25
N ASP A 151 10.65 -7.31 11.56
CA ASP A 151 10.27 -8.47 12.37
C ASP A 151 8.99 -9.18 11.87
N SER A 152 8.14 -8.44 11.16
CA SER A 152 6.89 -8.94 10.56
C SER A 152 6.89 -8.93 9.04
N SER A 153 8.04 -8.58 8.43
CA SER A 153 8.15 -8.45 6.97
C SER A 153 8.73 -9.71 6.32
N THR A 154 8.23 -9.99 5.13
CA THR A 154 8.80 -10.98 4.21
C THR A 154 9.05 -10.31 2.87
N PHE A 155 10.24 -10.54 2.31
CA PHE A 155 10.59 -10.10 0.97
C PHE A 155 10.57 -11.28 0.00
N ILE A 156 9.93 -11.07 -1.16
CA ILE A 156 9.91 -12.02 -2.26
C ILE A 156 10.48 -11.33 -3.49
N GLY A 157 11.50 -11.91 -4.09
CA GLY A 157 12.17 -11.40 -5.29
C GLY A 157 11.86 -12.21 -6.53
N ALA A 158 11.75 -11.50 -7.65
CA ALA A 158 11.77 -12.07 -8.99
C ALA A 158 13.14 -11.81 -9.61
N PHE A 159 13.78 -12.87 -10.09
CA PHE A 159 15.14 -12.83 -10.63
C PHE A 159 15.18 -13.27 -12.09
N GLN A 160 16.07 -12.66 -12.86
CA GLN A 160 16.52 -13.15 -14.15
C GLN A 160 18.02 -13.41 -14.05
N GLY A 161 18.42 -14.69 -13.88
CA GLY A 161 19.76 -15.01 -13.41
C GLY A 161 20.03 -14.38 -12.04
N GLU A 162 21.08 -13.57 -11.93
CA GLU A 162 21.42 -12.88 -10.66
C GLU A 162 20.74 -11.51 -10.49
N GLU A 163 20.10 -11.00 -11.53
CA GLU A 163 19.46 -9.69 -11.52
C GLU A 163 18.11 -9.72 -10.81
N LEU A 164 17.91 -8.86 -9.80
CA LEU A 164 16.59 -8.60 -9.19
C LEU A 164 15.76 -7.74 -10.15
N ILE A 165 14.77 -8.34 -10.80
CA ILE A 165 13.88 -7.66 -11.77
C ILE A 165 12.53 -7.24 -11.18
N GLY A 166 12.24 -7.64 -9.96
CA GLY A 166 11.04 -7.26 -9.24
C GLY A 166 11.04 -7.76 -7.82
N PHE A 167 10.25 -7.13 -6.95
CA PHE A 167 10.11 -7.56 -5.56
C PHE A 167 8.74 -7.26 -4.98
N ILE A 168 8.41 -7.98 -3.94
CA ILE A 168 7.33 -7.70 -2.98
C ILE A 168 7.95 -7.57 -1.59
N LYS A 169 7.44 -6.59 -0.83
CA LYS A 169 7.53 -6.55 0.62
C LYS A 169 6.13 -6.76 1.18
N MET A 170 5.96 -7.79 1.99
CA MET A 170 4.73 -8.07 2.74
C MET A 170 4.96 -7.89 4.22
N VAL A 171 3.96 -7.40 4.92
CA VAL A 171 3.93 -7.31 6.39
C VAL A 171 2.78 -8.17 6.88
N VAL A 172 3.07 -9.18 7.70
CA VAL A 172 2.08 -10.04 8.33
C VAL A 172 1.60 -9.38 9.63
N ASP A 173 0.30 -9.33 9.87
CA ASP A 173 -0.24 -8.77 11.11
C ASP A 173 0.11 -9.65 12.32
N GLU A 174 0.06 -9.06 13.53
CA GLU A 174 0.41 -9.76 14.77
C GLU A 174 -0.43 -11.03 15.02
N ALA A 175 -1.65 -11.07 14.53
CA ALA A 175 -2.55 -12.22 14.68
C ALA A 175 -2.32 -13.31 13.61
N GLY A 176 -1.46 -13.06 12.61
CA GLY A 176 -1.23 -13.98 11.49
C GLY A 176 -2.46 -14.19 10.60
N LYS A 177 -3.43 -13.26 10.63
CA LYS A 177 -4.69 -13.38 9.89
C LYS A 177 -4.63 -12.81 8.50
N GLN A 178 -3.77 -11.81 8.30
CA GLN A 178 -3.61 -11.12 7.02
C GLN A 178 -2.17 -10.70 6.78
N ALA A 179 -1.80 -10.64 5.51
CA ALA A 179 -0.54 -10.09 5.03
C ALA A 179 -0.82 -8.87 4.14
N GLY A 180 -0.25 -7.72 4.48
CA GLY A 180 -0.37 -6.50 3.69
C GLY A 180 0.78 -6.37 2.69
N LEU A 181 0.47 -6.16 1.42
CA LEU A 181 1.46 -5.81 0.40
C LEU A 181 1.89 -4.35 0.61
N MET A 182 3.06 -4.15 1.20
CA MET A 182 3.63 -2.82 1.39
C MET A 182 4.19 -2.28 0.08
N ASN A 183 5.00 -3.06 -0.60
CA ASN A 183 5.57 -2.74 -1.90
C ASN A 183 5.37 -3.91 -2.86
N ILE A 184 5.06 -3.59 -4.10
CA ILE A 184 5.09 -4.51 -5.23
C ILE A 184 5.52 -3.74 -6.48
N LEU A 185 6.72 -4.04 -6.97
CA LEU A 185 7.33 -3.35 -8.10
C LEU A 185 8.18 -4.30 -8.94
N SER A 186 8.29 -4.00 -10.24
CA SER A 186 9.22 -4.68 -11.14
C SER A 186 9.84 -3.68 -12.11
N LYS A 187 11.00 -4.03 -12.68
CA LYS A 187 11.64 -3.27 -13.76
C LYS A 187 10.72 -3.20 -14.96
N ILE A 188 10.60 -2.04 -15.58
CA ILE A 188 9.79 -1.84 -16.79
C ILE A 188 10.41 -2.57 -17.98
N SER A 189 11.74 -2.60 -18.05
CA SER A 189 12.53 -3.33 -19.05
C SER A 189 12.23 -4.82 -19.10
N HIS A 190 11.68 -5.40 -18.03
CA HIS A 190 11.34 -6.83 -17.94
C HIS A 190 9.83 -7.10 -17.90
N ARG A 191 9.01 -6.11 -18.29
CA ARG A 191 7.54 -6.22 -18.25
C ARG A 191 7.00 -7.36 -19.12
N ASP A 192 7.66 -7.66 -20.24
CA ASP A 192 7.33 -8.75 -21.16
C ASP A 192 7.45 -10.14 -20.51
N LYS A 193 8.17 -10.26 -19.40
CA LYS A 193 8.37 -11.49 -18.62
C LYS A 193 7.34 -11.67 -17.50
N ALA A 194 6.42 -10.72 -17.31
CA ALA A 194 5.34 -10.74 -16.31
C ALA A 194 5.78 -11.03 -14.86
N PRO A 195 6.90 -10.49 -14.34
CA PRO A 195 7.42 -10.80 -13.01
C PRO A 195 6.42 -10.47 -11.90
N THR A 196 5.64 -9.41 -12.04
CA THR A 196 4.64 -9.00 -11.03
C THR A 196 3.54 -10.05 -10.82
N ASN A 197 3.09 -10.76 -11.89
CA ASN A 197 2.10 -11.81 -11.75
C ASN A 197 2.67 -13.03 -11.01
N ALA A 198 3.92 -13.40 -11.29
CA ALA A 198 4.62 -14.48 -10.60
C ALA A 198 4.88 -14.15 -9.11
N LEU A 199 5.24 -12.89 -8.82
CA LEU A 199 5.40 -12.40 -7.45
C LEU A 199 4.09 -12.49 -6.65
N ILE A 200 2.94 -12.11 -7.23
CA ILE A 200 1.64 -12.25 -6.56
C ILE A 200 1.30 -13.72 -6.34
N ALA A 201 1.54 -14.59 -7.32
CA ALA A 201 1.30 -16.02 -7.16
C ALA A 201 2.10 -16.60 -5.98
N GLN A 202 3.37 -16.22 -5.85
CA GLN A 202 4.19 -16.62 -4.71
C GLN A 202 3.71 -16.02 -3.39
N ALA A 203 3.24 -14.76 -3.38
CA ALA A 203 2.68 -14.14 -2.18
C ALA A 203 1.41 -14.87 -1.71
N VAL A 204 0.52 -15.26 -2.63
CA VAL A 204 -0.67 -16.07 -2.30
C VAL A 204 -0.27 -17.46 -1.79
N LYS A 205 0.73 -18.09 -2.43
CA LYS A 205 1.26 -19.39 -1.98
C LYS A 205 1.84 -19.29 -0.57
N PHE A 206 2.64 -18.27 -0.30
CA PHE A 206 3.19 -17.98 1.03
C PHE A 206 2.09 -17.88 2.10
N CYS A 207 1.03 -17.12 1.80
CA CYS A 207 -0.11 -16.98 2.71
C CYS A 207 -0.84 -18.31 2.92
N ALA A 208 -1.11 -19.06 1.86
CA ALA A 208 -1.79 -20.35 1.92
C ALA A 208 -1.01 -21.37 2.76
N ASP A 209 0.30 -21.48 2.54
CA ASP A 209 1.18 -22.42 3.24
C ASP A 209 1.30 -22.12 4.75
N ARG A 210 1.03 -20.87 5.15
CA ARG A 210 1.10 -20.39 6.55
C ARG A 210 -0.27 -20.18 7.21
N GLY A 211 -1.35 -20.49 6.52
CA GLY A 211 -2.71 -20.32 7.04
C GLY A 211 -3.15 -18.86 7.19
N ILE A 212 -2.51 -17.93 6.48
CA ILE A 212 -2.88 -16.52 6.45
C ILE A 212 -4.09 -16.35 5.55
N GLY A 213 -5.23 -15.96 6.11
CA GLY A 213 -6.52 -15.94 5.43
C GLY A 213 -6.71 -14.85 4.40
N TYR A 214 -5.88 -13.79 4.41
CA TYR A 214 -6.04 -12.65 3.50
C TYR A 214 -4.71 -12.07 3.05
N LEU A 215 -4.57 -11.83 1.73
CA LEU A 215 -3.53 -10.98 1.17
C LEU A 215 -4.16 -9.63 0.83
N VAL A 216 -3.71 -8.56 1.48
CA VAL A 216 -4.30 -7.21 1.37
C VAL A 216 -3.40 -6.29 0.55
N TYR A 217 -3.98 -5.57 -0.42
CA TYR A 217 -3.27 -4.57 -1.23
C TYR A 217 -3.94 -3.21 -1.15
N ALA A 218 -3.75 -2.51 -0.04
CA ALA A 218 -4.31 -1.17 0.21
C ALA A 218 -5.82 -1.06 -0.13
N ASN A 219 -6.31 0.14 -0.47
CA ASN A 219 -7.69 0.34 -0.86
C ASN A 219 -8.00 -0.25 -2.24
N PHE A 220 -9.16 -0.87 -2.40
CA PHE A 220 -9.60 -1.42 -3.69
C PHE A 220 -9.85 -0.31 -4.72
N SER A 221 -10.57 0.71 -4.29
CA SER A 221 -10.78 1.93 -5.08
C SER A 221 -10.31 3.14 -4.31
N TYR A 222 -9.51 3.96 -4.96
CA TYR A 222 -9.10 5.24 -4.44
C TYR A 222 -10.12 6.28 -4.90
N ARG A 223 -11.03 6.71 -3.99
CA ARG A 223 -12.09 7.69 -4.27
C ARG A 223 -13.12 7.17 -5.28
N LYS A 224 -13.97 8.05 -5.80
CA LYS A 224 -15.03 7.75 -6.79
C LYS A 224 -14.51 7.37 -8.20
N LYS A 225 -13.25 6.91 -8.33
CA LYS A 225 -12.72 6.44 -9.61
C LYS A 225 -13.26 5.05 -9.94
N GLU A 226 -14.21 4.98 -10.84
CA GLU A 226 -14.82 3.73 -11.29
C GLU A 226 -13.91 2.90 -12.19
N HIS A 227 -13.02 3.54 -12.98
CA HIS A 227 -12.06 2.86 -13.86
C HIS A 227 -10.63 3.34 -13.60
N ASP A 228 -9.78 2.44 -13.11
CA ASP A 228 -8.34 2.64 -12.93
C ASP A 228 -7.62 1.34 -13.32
N THR A 229 -6.53 1.46 -14.09
CA THR A 229 -5.68 0.33 -14.47
C THR A 229 -5.19 -0.47 -13.26
N LEU A 230 -5.02 0.19 -12.11
CA LEU A 230 -4.65 -0.45 -10.86
C LEU A 230 -5.80 -1.32 -10.32
N ARG A 231 -7.05 -0.87 -10.43
CA ARG A 231 -8.22 -1.67 -10.05
C ARG A 231 -8.34 -2.91 -10.93
N GLU A 232 -8.24 -2.77 -12.26
CA GLU A 232 -8.24 -3.92 -13.17
C GLU A 232 -7.13 -4.91 -12.85
N PHE A 233 -5.93 -4.43 -12.52
CA PHE A 233 -4.82 -5.27 -12.10
C PHE A 233 -5.17 -6.06 -10.83
N LYS A 234 -5.77 -5.42 -9.83
CA LYS A 234 -6.23 -6.06 -8.61
C LYS A 234 -7.26 -7.16 -8.90
N GLU A 235 -8.32 -6.82 -9.64
CA GLU A 235 -9.38 -7.76 -10.01
C GLU A 235 -8.83 -8.98 -10.76
N ARG A 236 -7.94 -8.78 -11.73
CA ARG A 236 -7.32 -9.87 -12.50
C ARG A 236 -6.49 -10.81 -11.63
N ASN A 237 -5.89 -10.32 -10.56
CA ASN A 237 -5.11 -11.12 -9.61
C ASN A 237 -5.93 -11.65 -8.41
N GLY A 238 -7.27 -11.56 -8.48
CA GLY A 238 -8.18 -12.15 -7.50
C GLY A 238 -8.47 -11.27 -6.30
N PHE A 239 -7.97 -10.02 -6.27
CA PHE A 239 -8.34 -9.08 -5.22
C PHE A 239 -9.79 -8.65 -5.38
N GLN A 240 -10.53 -8.75 -4.29
CA GLN A 240 -11.91 -8.32 -4.17
C GLN A 240 -12.00 -7.07 -3.31
N ARG A 241 -13.07 -6.30 -3.51
CA ARG A 241 -13.41 -5.20 -2.61
C ARG A 241 -14.04 -5.77 -1.36
N ILE A 242 -13.46 -5.46 -0.21
CA ILE A 242 -14.05 -5.75 1.10
C ILE A 242 -14.25 -4.42 1.80
N ASP A 243 -15.51 -4.12 2.12
CA ASP A 243 -15.85 -2.93 2.90
C ASP A 243 -15.61 -3.21 4.37
N ILE A 244 -14.93 -2.29 5.05
CA ILE A 244 -14.54 -2.40 6.46
C ILE A 244 -14.84 -1.09 7.21
N PRO A 245 -15.12 -1.16 8.52
CA PRO A 245 -15.32 0.01 9.34
C PRO A 245 -14.03 0.82 9.52
N ARG A 246 -14.13 2.13 9.29
CA ARG A 246 -13.17 3.14 9.72
C ARG A 246 -13.80 3.95 10.83
N TYR A 247 -13.17 3.96 11.99
CA TYR A 247 -13.66 4.67 13.15
C TYR A 247 -13.04 6.05 13.29
N TYR A 248 -13.82 6.97 13.83
CA TYR A 248 -13.42 8.33 14.15
C TYR A 248 -13.78 8.63 15.59
N VAL A 249 -12.77 8.94 16.40
CA VAL A 249 -12.92 9.23 17.84
C VAL A 249 -12.50 10.68 18.09
N PRO A 250 -13.44 11.58 18.42
CA PRO A 250 -13.10 12.95 18.80
C PRO A 250 -12.42 12.95 20.16
N LEU A 251 -11.28 13.63 20.25
CA LEU A 251 -10.50 13.77 21.50
C LEU A 251 -10.63 15.17 22.11
N THR A 252 -11.14 16.14 21.33
CA THR A 252 -11.42 17.53 21.79
C THR A 252 -12.83 17.94 21.41
N SER A 253 -13.38 19.00 22.07
CA SER A 253 -14.67 19.59 21.69
C SER A 253 -14.67 20.10 20.25
N PHE A 254 -13.55 20.66 19.79
CA PHE A 254 -13.38 21.08 18.39
C PHE A 254 -13.40 19.87 17.44
N GLY A 255 -12.75 18.78 17.80
CA GLY A 255 -12.80 17.52 17.05
C GLY A 255 -14.21 16.96 16.93
N TRP A 256 -15.00 17.04 18.01
CA TRP A 256 -16.40 16.63 18.01
C TRP A 256 -17.25 17.46 17.02
N ILE A 257 -17.13 18.80 17.09
CA ILE A 257 -17.83 19.71 16.17
C ILE A 257 -17.40 19.43 14.73
N ALA A 258 -16.09 19.32 14.48
CA ALA A 258 -15.53 19.06 13.16
C ALA A 258 -16.01 17.74 12.57
N LEU A 259 -16.11 16.69 13.40
CA LEU A 259 -16.65 15.40 12.98
C LEU A 259 -18.11 15.50 12.60
N ARG A 260 -18.93 16.15 13.45
CA ARG A 260 -20.37 16.34 13.19
C ARG A 260 -20.65 17.17 11.93
N MET A 261 -19.79 18.14 11.62
CA MET A 261 -19.87 18.96 10.40
C MET A 261 -19.20 18.29 9.18
N GLY A 262 -18.59 17.11 9.35
CA GLY A 262 -17.92 16.38 8.28
C GLY A 262 -16.58 17.00 7.85
N PHE A 263 -15.95 17.87 8.64
CA PHE A 263 -14.68 18.52 8.30
C PHE A 263 -13.48 17.55 8.31
N HIS A 264 -13.63 16.36 8.91
CA HIS A 264 -12.64 15.28 8.88
C HIS A 264 -12.49 14.70 7.46
N GLN A 265 -13.52 14.80 6.61
CA GLN A 265 -13.46 14.41 5.22
C GLN A 265 -12.62 15.43 4.44
N ARG A 266 -11.73 14.96 3.57
CA ARG A 266 -10.92 15.87 2.76
C ARG A 266 -11.82 16.69 1.84
N LEU A 267 -11.56 18.00 1.72
CA LEU A 267 -12.29 18.90 0.81
C LEU A 267 -12.36 18.34 -0.64
N VAL A 268 -11.31 17.61 -1.05
CA VAL A 268 -11.25 16.96 -2.38
C VAL A 268 -12.31 15.86 -2.54
N GLU A 269 -12.79 15.26 -1.45
CA GLU A 269 -13.85 14.24 -1.48
C GLU A 269 -15.25 14.87 -1.69
N ARG A 270 -15.37 16.17 -1.45
CA ARG A 270 -16.57 16.97 -1.70
C ARG A 270 -16.62 17.56 -3.11
N VAL A 271 -15.49 17.59 -3.83
CA VAL A 271 -15.42 18.12 -5.21
C VAL A 271 -15.88 17.04 -6.19
N PRO A 272 -16.75 17.36 -7.16
CA PRO A 272 -17.15 16.44 -8.21
C PRO A 272 -15.93 15.87 -8.95
N GLU A 273 -15.95 14.57 -9.26
CA GLU A 273 -14.82 13.86 -9.87
C GLU A 273 -14.38 14.47 -11.21
N SER A 274 -15.33 15.04 -11.98
CA SER A 274 -15.04 15.75 -13.22
C SER A 274 -14.07 16.93 -13.05
N ILE A 275 -14.16 17.67 -11.94
CA ILE A 275 -13.28 18.79 -11.62
C ILE A 275 -11.98 18.27 -11.00
N ALA A 276 -12.08 17.37 -10.03
CA ALA A 276 -10.93 16.78 -9.37
C ALA A 276 -10.03 15.99 -10.34
N GLY A 277 -10.63 15.32 -11.33
CA GLY A 277 -9.94 14.61 -12.40
C GLY A 277 -9.11 15.53 -13.29
N ARG A 278 -9.70 16.64 -13.76
CA ARG A 278 -9.00 17.64 -14.58
C ARG A 278 -7.84 18.29 -13.84
N LEU A 279 -8.02 18.68 -12.59
CA LEU A 279 -6.95 19.27 -11.78
C LEU A 279 -5.79 18.28 -11.55
N ARG A 280 -6.08 16.99 -11.33
CA ARG A 280 -5.05 15.96 -11.21
C ARG A 280 -4.29 15.74 -12.52
N GLU A 281 -4.99 15.74 -13.65
CA GLU A 281 -4.38 15.58 -14.98
C GLU A 281 -3.44 16.76 -15.29
N LEU A 282 -3.88 18.00 -15.05
CA LEU A 282 -3.07 19.20 -15.21
C LEU A 282 -1.82 19.15 -14.32
N ARG A 283 -1.97 18.77 -13.04
CA ARG A 283 -0.83 18.63 -12.14
C ARG A 283 0.14 17.54 -12.60
N ASN A 284 -0.36 16.39 -13.07
CA ASN A 284 0.48 15.32 -13.60
C ASN A 284 1.24 15.78 -14.85
N LYS A 285 0.57 16.41 -15.82
CA LYS A 285 1.22 16.97 -17.03
C LYS A 285 2.33 17.95 -16.67
N TRP A 286 2.09 18.82 -15.68
CA TRP A 286 3.08 19.78 -15.22
C TRP A 286 4.27 19.09 -14.51
N GLN A 287 4.03 18.10 -13.65
CA GLN A 287 5.08 17.35 -12.97
C GLN A 287 5.93 16.52 -13.95
N VAL A 288 5.30 15.88 -14.95
CA VAL A 288 6.00 15.12 -15.99
C VAL A 288 6.88 16.07 -16.83
N ARG A 289 6.35 17.23 -17.25
CA ARG A 289 7.13 18.23 -17.99
C ARG A 289 8.35 18.72 -17.21
N ARG A 290 8.24 18.94 -15.89
CA ARG A 290 9.38 19.32 -15.04
C ARG A 290 10.47 18.25 -14.96
N VAL A 291 10.11 16.99 -14.99
CA VAL A 291 11.05 15.87 -14.95
C VAL A 291 11.71 15.63 -16.32
N GLN A 292 11.01 15.97 -17.40
CA GLN A 292 11.49 15.83 -18.79
C GLN A 292 12.20 17.05 -19.32
N ALA A 293 12.05 18.21 -18.67
CA ALA A 293 12.79 19.43 -19.07
C ALA A 293 14.29 19.17 -18.86
N PRO A 294 15.14 19.35 -19.89
CA PRO A 294 16.58 19.31 -19.73
C PRO A 294 16.95 20.33 -18.65
N THR A 295 17.85 19.97 -17.75
CA THR A 295 18.47 20.92 -16.84
C THR A 295 19.31 21.85 -17.72
N GLU A 296 18.80 23.05 -18.03
CA GLU A 296 19.53 24.12 -18.76
C GLU A 296 20.85 24.54 -18.08
N ALA A 297 21.18 23.94 -16.94
CA ALA A 297 22.41 24.14 -16.22
C ALA A 297 23.63 23.42 -16.84
N ALA A 298 23.45 22.53 -17.81
CA ALA A 298 24.58 21.82 -18.45
C ALA A 298 25.23 22.55 -19.63
N TRP A 299 24.67 23.67 -20.09
CA TRP A 299 25.18 24.43 -21.26
C TRP A 299 25.97 25.68 -20.91
N LYS A 300 26.31 25.91 -19.63
CA LYS A 300 27.13 27.06 -19.19
C LYS A 300 28.50 26.67 -18.64
N ALA A 301 28.96 25.46 -18.90
CA ALA A 301 30.28 24.96 -18.47
C ALA A 301 31.03 24.30 -19.66
N GLU A 302 31.07 24.96 -20.83
CA GLU A 302 32.08 24.83 -21.87
C GLU A 302 32.60 26.22 -22.30
#